data_d43b98015c9055a3a4262f5218572838
#
_entry.id   d43b98015c9055a3a4262f5218572838
#
_cell.length_a   1.000
_cell.length_b   1.000
_cell.length_c   1.000
_cell.angle_alpha   90.00
_cell.angle_beta   90.00
_cell.angle_gamma   90.00
#
_symmetry.space_group_name_H-M   'P 1'
#
loop_
_entity.id
_entity.type
_entity.pdbx_description
1 polymer ?
#
loop_
_entity_poly.entity_id
_entity_poly.type
_entity_poly.pdbx_seq_one_letter_code
_entity_poly.pdbx_strand_id
1 'polypeptide(L)'
;MTTAPVRTSHLSPAEVAEVLELARAAGDADGTYPLSEHVVLHVRHGGDRPAIHLVIRDRGQLVGYAHVDTTDVVEGASAELVVHPMFRRRGLGRALVVAATGAAAEHDPAGRLRLWAHGDHPSASALALSLGFRRVRVLYQMRRSLFAPIDPPVLPSGVALRAFVPGQDDERWVAVNARAFAGHPEQGRWT
;
A
#
# COMPACT_ATOMS: atom_id res chain seq x y z
N MET A 1 17.30 -16.10 16.87
CA MET A 1 17.78 -16.04 15.47
C MET A 1 16.67 -15.36 14.66
N THR A 2 16.95 -14.26 13.99
CA THR A 2 15.95 -13.63 13.10
C THR A 2 15.84 -14.48 11.86
N THR A 3 14.65 -14.99 11.57
CA THR A 3 14.41 -15.78 10.36
C THR A 3 14.48 -14.86 9.15
N ALA A 4 15.29 -15.17 8.15
CA ALA A 4 15.41 -14.39 6.93
C ALA A 4 14.09 -14.44 6.15
N PRO A 5 13.67 -13.34 5.50
CA PRO A 5 12.51 -13.33 4.61
C PRO A 5 12.72 -14.29 3.43
N VAL A 6 11.72 -15.10 3.12
CA VAL A 6 11.68 -15.92 1.91
C VAL A 6 10.93 -15.16 0.83
N ARG A 7 11.51 -15.08 -0.36
CA ARG A 7 10.94 -14.42 -1.54
C ARG A 7 10.13 -15.42 -2.36
N THR A 8 8.94 -15.02 -2.80
CA THR A 8 8.12 -15.73 -3.77
C THR A 8 7.41 -14.75 -4.70
N SER A 9 7.11 -15.19 -5.92
CA SER A 9 6.27 -14.43 -6.86
C SER A 9 4.79 -14.83 -6.80
N HIS A 10 4.47 -15.90 -6.08
CA HIS A 10 3.11 -16.42 -5.96
C HIS A 10 2.87 -16.88 -4.53
N LEU A 11 1.65 -16.64 -4.05
CA LEU A 11 1.15 -17.19 -2.80
C LEU A 11 0.15 -18.29 -3.10
N SER A 12 0.27 -19.43 -2.42
CA SER A 12 -0.77 -20.45 -2.42
C SER A 12 -2.04 -19.94 -1.74
N PRO A 13 -3.22 -20.53 -2.00
CA PRO A 13 -4.46 -20.13 -1.32
C PRO A 13 -4.36 -20.16 0.21
N ALA A 14 -3.59 -21.08 0.77
CA ALA A 14 -3.34 -21.14 2.21
C ALA A 14 -2.50 -19.93 2.68
N GLU A 15 -1.44 -19.58 1.96
CA GLU A 15 -0.61 -18.42 2.28
C GLU A 15 -1.36 -17.09 2.13
N VAL A 16 -2.24 -16.97 1.13
CA VAL A 16 -3.16 -15.82 1.00
C VAL A 16 -4.00 -15.66 2.28
N ALA A 17 -4.60 -16.75 2.77
CA ALA A 17 -5.39 -16.71 3.99
C ALA A 17 -4.54 -16.29 5.21
N GLU A 18 -3.33 -16.83 5.34
CA GLU A 18 -2.39 -16.46 6.42
C GLU A 18 -1.95 -14.99 6.35
N VAL A 19 -1.69 -14.44 5.17
CA VAL A 19 -1.34 -13.02 4.99
C VAL A 19 -2.50 -12.12 5.41
N LEU A 20 -3.73 -12.44 4.98
CA LEU A 20 -4.91 -11.65 5.34
C LEU A 20 -5.21 -11.73 6.85
N GLU A 21 -5.03 -12.88 7.48
CA GLU A 21 -5.17 -13.03 8.93
C GLU A 21 -4.09 -12.27 9.70
N LEU A 22 -2.84 -12.30 9.23
CA LEU A 22 -1.75 -11.49 9.78
C LEU A 22 -2.08 -9.98 9.71
N ALA A 23 -2.57 -9.52 8.54
CA ALA A 23 -2.95 -8.13 8.35
C ALA A 23 -4.13 -7.75 9.24
N ARG A 24 -5.13 -8.64 9.40
CA ARG A 24 -6.26 -8.43 10.30
C ARG A 24 -5.80 -8.30 11.76
N ALA A 25 -4.98 -9.23 12.23
CA ALA A 25 -4.46 -9.21 13.60
C ALA A 25 -3.65 -7.93 13.90
N ALA A 26 -2.89 -7.44 12.94
CA ALA A 26 -2.19 -6.17 13.06
C ALA A 26 -3.15 -4.98 13.04
N GLY A 27 -4.15 -5.00 12.17
CA GLY A 27 -5.18 -3.96 12.10
C GLY A 27 -5.99 -3.83 13.39
N ASP A 28 -6.38 -4.96 13.98
CA ASP A 28 -7.10 -5.01 15.26
C ASP A 28 -6.24 -4.41 16.40
N ALA A 29 -4.93 -4.67 16.39
CA ALA A 29 -4.02 -4.17 17.40
C ALA A 29 -3.68 -2.67 17.23
N ASP A 30 -3.60 -2.18 16.01
CA ASP A 30 -3.14 -0.82 15.69
C ASP A 30 -4.30 0.15 15.39
N GLY A 31 -5.53 -0.34 15.24
CA GLY A 31 -6.70 0.46 14.85
C GLY A 31 -6.67 0.92 13.39
N THR A 32 -5.71 0.44 12.59
CA THR A 32 -5.57 0.77 11.17
C THR A 32 -5.06 -0.44 10.41
N TYR A 33 -5.73 -0.78 9.31
CA TYR A 33 -5.32 -1.91 8.47
C TYR A 33 -3.97 -1.60 7.80
N PRO A 34 -3.00 -2.52 7.86
CA PRO A 34 -1.61 -2.24 7.47
C PRO A 34 -1.33 -2.33 5.97
N LEU A 35 -2.25 -2.84 5.17
CA LEU A 35 -2.13 -3.00 3.74
C LEU A 35 -3.22 -2.22 3.03
N SER A 36 -2.88 -1.58 1.90
CA SER A 36 -3.85 -0.90 1.04
C SER A 36 -4.81 -1.89 0.37
N GLU A 37 -5.94 -1.38 -0.09
CA GLU A 37 -6.91 -2.17 -0.87
C GLU A 37 -6.25 -2.77 -2.12
N HIS A 38 -5.40 -2.00 -2.80
CA HIS A 38 -4.64 -2.48 -3.97
C HIS A 38 -3.81 -3.72 -3.64
N VAL A 39 -3.04 -3.68 -2.55
CA VAL A 39 -2.23 -4.83 -2.12
C VAL A 39 -3.12 -6.01 -1.71
N VAL A 40 -4.23 -5.76 -1.02
CA VAL A 40 -5.17 -6.82 -0.64
C VAL A 40 -5.79 -7.50 -1.86
N LEU A 41 -6.19 -6.74 -2.87
CA LEU A 41 -6.72 -7.28 -4.13
C LEU A 41 -5.66 -8.09 -4.87
N HIS A 42 -4.42 -7.59 -4.92
CA HIS A 42 -3.30 -8.31 -5.53
C HIS A 42 -3.01 -9.63 -4.79
N VAL A 43 -2.99 -9.63 -3.48
CA VAL A 43 -2.81 -10.85 -2.66
C VAL A 43 -3.91 -11.87 -2.93
N ARG A 44 -5.17 -11.43 -3.08
CA ARG A 44 -6.33 -12.33 -3.27
C ARG A 44 -6.45 -12.89 -4.68
N HIS A 45 -6.17 -12.07 -5.67
CA HIS A 45 -6.53 -12.37 -7.06
C HIS A 45 -5.32 -12.41 -7.99
N GLY A 46 -4.13 -12.07 -7.47
CA GLY A 46 -2.98 -11.75 -8.31
C GLY A 46 -3.19 -10.40 -9.02
N GLY A 47 -2.24 -10.04 -9.85
CA GLY A 47 -2.30 -8.83 -10.67
C GLY A 47 -1.84 -9.13 -12.10
N ASP A 48 -2.05 -8.18 -13.00
CA ASP A 48 -1.59 -8.28 -14.40
C ASP A 48 -0.06 -8.36 -14.51
N ARG A 49 0.64 -7.96 -13.46
CA ARG A 49 2.10 -8.02 -13.36
C ARG A 49 2.50 -8.71 -12.06
N PRO A 50 3.60 -9.50 -12.06
CA PRO A 50 4.06 -10.19 -10.87
C PRO A 50 4.55 -9.18 -9.84
N ALA A 51 4.12 -9.35 -8.60
CA ALA A 51 4.67 -8.69 -7.43
C ALA A 51 5.67 -9.62 -6.72
N ILE A 52 6.47 -9.03 -5.85
CA ILE A 52 7.37 -9.79 -4.99
C ILE A 52 6.74 -9.86 -3.60
N HIS A 53 6.53 -11.08 -3.13
CA HIS A 53 6.08 -11.33 -1.77
C HIS A 53 7.27 -11.78 -0.93
N LEU A 54 7.45 -11.15 0.23
CA LEU A 54 8.46 -11.51 1.21
C LEU A 54 7.75 -12.05 2.46
N VAL A 55 8.03 -13.28 2.83
CA VAL A 55 7.37 -13.95 3.96
C VAL A 55 8.37 -14.35 5.03
N ILE A 56 8.01 -14.13 6.29
CA ILE A 56 8.76 -14.64 7.44
C ILE A 56 7.87 -15.58 8.22
N ARG A 57 8.40 -16.78 8.52
CA ARG A 57 7.73 -17.77 9.37
C ARG A 57 8.52 -18.02 10.66
N ASP A 58 7.80 -18.19 11.75
CA ASP A 58 8.34 -18.69 13.01
C ASP A 58 7.59 -19.97 13.38
N ARG A 59 8.31 -21.09 13.48
CA ARG A 59 7.73 -22.42 13.76
C ARG A 59 6.53 -22.78 12.87
N GLY A 60 6.60 -22.44 11.59
CA GLY A 60 5.54 -22.67 10.60
C GLY A 60 4.48 -21.57 10.50
N GLN A 61 4.31 -20.74 11.53
CA GLN A 61 3.36 -19.61 11.50
C GLN A 61 3.92 -18.45 10.68
N LEU A 62 3.10 -17.83 9.83
CA LEU A 62 3.45 -16.60 9.11
C LEU A 62 3.38 -15.42 10.09
N VAL A 63 4.53 -14.79 10.36
CA VAL A 63 4.68 -13.74 11.36
C VAL A 63 5.10 -12.39 10.78
N GLY A 64 5.53 -12.38 9.52
CA GLY A 64 5.88 -11.15 8.80
C GLY A 64 5.63 -11.32 7.31
N TYR A 65 5.17 -10.24 6.69
CA TYR A 65 4.88 -10.18 5.27
C TYR A 65 5.25 -8.80 4.71
N ALA A 66 5.77 -8.78 3.48
CA ALA A 66 5.85 -7.56 2.70
C ALA A 66 5.45 -7.85 1.25
N HIS A 67 4.70 -6.90 0.68
CA HIS A 67 4.41 -6.80 -0.74
C HIS A 67 5.33 -5.76 -1.35
N VAL A 68 6.02 -6.10 -2.43
CA VAL A 68 6.89 -5.17 -3.16
C VAL A 68 6.41 -5.12 -4.61
N ASP A 69 5.98 -3.94 -5.02
CA ASP A 69 5.61 -3.63 -6.40
C ASP A 69 6.78 -2.90 -7.07
N THR A 70 7.27 -3.47 -8.17
CA THR A 70 8.38 -2.94 -8.97
C THR A 70 7.93 -2.43 -10.33
N THR A 71 6.63 -2.28 -10.55
CA THR A 71 6.05 -1.96 -11.87
C THR A 71 6.08 -0.49 -12.23
N ASP A 72 6.23 0.41 -11.25
CA ASP A 72 6.33 1.84 -11.46
C ASP A 72 7.78 2.24 -11.82
N VAL A 73 8.03 2.40 -13.11
CA VAL A 73 9.35 2.78 -13.64
C VAL A 73 9.68 4.26 -13.42
N VAL A 74 8.69 5.10 -13.15
CA VAL A 74 8.86 6.55 -12.98
C VAL A 74 9.24 6.87 -11.54
N GLU A 75 8.42 6.43 -10.59
CA GLU A 75 8.60 6.72 -9.18
C GLU A 75 9.45 5.67 -8.43
N GLY A 76 9.76 4.54 -9.09
CA GLY A 76 10.48 3.42 -8.51
C GLY A 76 9.57 2.48 -7.71
N ALA A 77 10.17 1.45 -7.15
CA ALA A 77 9.45 0.42 -6.42
C ALA A 77 8.70 0.97 -5.19
N SER A 78 7.60 0.31 -4.84
CA SER A 78 6.89 0.59 -3.58
C SER A 78 6.70 -0.69 -2.76
N ALA A 79 6.63 -0.55 -1.43
CA ALA A 79 6.36 -1.69 -0.56
C ALA A 79 5.46 -1.32 0.62
N GLU A 80 4.65 -2.29 1.01
CA GLU A 80 3.86 -2.30 2.23
C GLU A 80 4.19 -3.55 3.02
N LEU A 81 4.30 -3.43 4.34
CA LEU A 81 4.73 -4.54 5.18
C LEU A 81 3.98 -4.59 6.51
N VAL A 82 3.89 -5.80 7.04
CA VAL A 82 3.24 -6.06 8.32
C VAL A 82 4.03 -7.10 9.11
N VAL A 83 4.09 -6.89 10.43
CA VAL A 83 4.64 -7.86 11.39
C VAL A 83 3.57 -8.12 12.45
N HIS A 84 3.34 -9.39 12.72
CA HIS A 84 2.37 -9.84 13.71
C HIS A 84 2.65 -9.16 15.07
N PRO A 85 1.65 -8.60 15.76
CA PRO A 85 1.83 -7.81 16.98
C PRO A 85 2.70 -8.51 18.04
N MET A 86 2.47 -9.81 18.29
CA MET A 86 3.20 -10.60 19.28
C MET A 86 4.66 -10.91 18.89
N PHE A 87 5.05 -10.66 17.63
CA PHE A 87 6.40 -10.93 17.12
C PHE A 87 7.20 -9.66 16.82
N ARG A 88 6.66 -8.50 17.14
CA ARG A 88 7.34 -7.19 16.99
C ARG A 88 8.56 -7.09 17.91
N ARG A 89 9.40 -6.09 17.66
CA ARG A 89 10.64 -5.79 18.41
C ARG A 89 11.70 -6.89 18.40
N ARG A 90 11.59 -7.82 17.42
CA ARG A 90 12.54 -8.92 17.20
C ARG A 90 13.36 -8.76 15.90
N GLY A 91 13.38 -7.56 15.30
CA GLY A 91 14.12 -7.28 14.06
C GLY A 91 13.41 -7.67 12.77
N LEU A 92 12.20 -8.29 12.82
CA LEU A 92 11.51 -8.81 11.63
C LEU A 92 11.16 -7.69 10.62
N GLY A 93 10.67 -6.53 11.10
CA GLY A 93 10.39 -5.40 10.23
C GLY A 93 11.65 -4.89 9.52
N ARG A 94 12.78 -4.82 10.21
CA ARG A 94 14.07 -4.46 9.59
C ARG A 94 14.47 -5.47 8.51
N ALA A 95 14.34 -6.76 8.79
CA ALA A 95 14.65 -7.81 7.83
C ALA A 95 13.79 -7.70 6.56
N LEU A 96 12.48 -7.43 6.71
CA LEU A 96 11.58 -7.21 5.58
C LEU A 96 11.97 -5.97 4.76
N VAL A 97 12.25 -4.83 5.40
CA VAL A 97 12.65 -3.61 4.69
C VAL A 97 13.97 -3.79 3.94
N VAL A 98 14.97 -4.43 4.56
CA VAL A 98 16.25 -4.72 3.90
C VAL A 98 16.06 -5.63 2.70
N ALA A 99 15.25 -6.68 2.82
CA ALA A 99 14.95 -7.58 1.70
C ALA A 99 14.16 -6.86 0.59
N ALA A 100 13.20 -5.99 0.94
CA ALA A 100 12.45 -5.18 -0.03
C ALA A 100 13.37 -4.20 -0.77
N THR A 101 14.32 -3.57 -0.06
CA THR A 101 15.33 -2.68 -0.68
C THR A 101 16.20 -3.45 -1.67
N GLY A 102 16.65 -4.66 -1.32
CA GLY A 102 17.40 -5.51 -2.23
C GLY A 102 16.58 -5.86 -3.49
N ALA A 103 15.32 -6.26 -3.31
CA ALA A 103 14.43 -6.57 -4.41
C ALA A 103 14.16 -5.35 -5.33
N ALA A 104 14.02 -4.16 -4.76
CA ALA A 104 13.86 -2.92 -5.54
C ALA A 104 15.10 -2.61 -6.38
N ALA A 105 16.29 -2.77 -5.80
CA ALA A 105 17.57 -2.50 -6.49
C ALA A 105 17.83 -3.42 -7.68
N GLU A 106 17.24 -4.61 -7.71
CA GLU A 106 17.30 -5.52 -8.87
C GLU A 106 16.53 -4.99 -10.10
N HIS A 107 15.54 -4.10 -9.87
CA HIS A 107 14.64 -3.60 -10.91
C HIS A 107 14.85 -2.12 -11.24
N ASP A 108 15.44 -1.35 -10.33
CA ASP A 108 15.77 0.06 -10.53
C ASP A 108 17.24 0.31 -10.19
N PRO A 109 18.09 0.69 -11.18
CA PRO A 109 19.50 1.00 -10.94
C PRO A 109 19.73 2.11 -9.89
N ALA A 110 18.76 3.00 -9.70
CA ALA A 110 18.79 4.02 -8.65
C ALA A 110 18.42 3.47 -7.27
N GLY A 111 17.95 2.21 -7.19
CA GLY A 111 17.58 1.52 -5.95
C GLY A 111 16.47 2.21 -5.17
N ARG A 112 15.59 2.95 -5.85
CA ARG A 112 14.51 3.70 -5.20
C ARG A 112 13.46 2.75 -4.64
N LEU A 113 13.11 2.93 -3.37
CA LEU A 113 12.03 2.22 -2.70
C LEU A 113 11.20 3.19 -1.88
N ARG A 114 9.90 3.22 -2.12
CA ARG A 114 8.90 3.93 -1.31
C ARG A 114 8.25 2.96 -0.34
N LEU A 115 8.22 3.31 0.94
CA LEU A 115 7.50 2.54 1.96
C LEU A 115 6.24 3.30 2.37
N TRP A 116 5.11 2.60 2.36
CA TRP A 116 3.86 3.12 2.89
C TRP A 116 3.61 2.60 4.30
N ALA A 117 3.32 3.51 5.22
CA ALA A 117 2.98 3.21 6.62
C ALA A 117 1.58 3.75 6.91
N HIS A 118 0.59 2.85 6.90
CA HIS A 118 -0.80 3.20 7.20
C HIS A 118 -0.94 3.51 8.69
N GLY A 119 -1.66 4.60 9.04
CA GLY A 119 -1.92 5.02 10.42
C GLY A 119 -0.77 5.75 11.12
N ASP A 120 0.33 6.04 10.43
CA ASP A 120 1.51 6.77 10.96
C ASP A 120 2.02 6.22 12.32
N HIS A 121 2.11 4.90 12.43
CA HIS A 121 2.53 4.25 13.67
C HIS A 121 3.97 4.64 14.03
N PRO A 122 4.26 5.09 15.28
CA PRO A 122 5.57 5.60 15.67
C PRO A 122 6.73 4.63 15.43
N SER A 123 6.49 3.32 15.59
CA SER A 123 7.54 2.30 15.34
C SER A 123 7.87 2.16 13.86
N ALA A 124 6.93 2.40 12.95
CA ALA A 124 7.18 2.38 11.51
C ALA A 124 8.06 3.57 11.10
N SER A 125 7.72 4.78 11.58
CA SER A 125 8.55 5.99 11.38
C SER A 125 9.96 5.80 11.94
N ALA A 126 10.10 5.30 13.17
CA ALA A 126 11.40 5.07 13.78
C ALA A 126 12.25 4.03 13.01
N LEU A 127 11.61 2.96 12.52
CA LEU A 127 12.27 1.96 11.70
C LEU A 127 12.76 2.57 10.38
N ALA A 128 11.89 3.25 9.65
CA ALA A 128 12.21 3.88 8.37
C ALA A 128 13.39 4.86 8.51
N LEU A 129 13.34 5.78 9.49
CA LEU A 129 14.42 6.72 9.77
C LEU A 129 15.74 6.01 10.11
N SER A 130 15.69 4.93 10.90
CA SER A 130 16.89 4.16 11.27
C SER A 130 17.55 3.41 10.09
N LEU A 131 16.84 3.31 8.97
CA LEU A 131 17.30 2.70 7.71
C LEU A 131 17.58 3.74 6.61
N GLY A 132 17.59 5.03 6.96
CA GLY A 132 17.93 6.12 6.05
C GLY A 132 16.76 6.60 5.16
N PHE A 133 15.53 6.11 5.37
CA PHE A 133 14.37 6.64 4.67
C PHE A 133 14.01 8.03 5.16
N ARG A 134 13.44 8.84 4.27
CA ARG A 134 12.91 10.18 4.57
C ARG A 134 11.41 10.19 4.33
N ARG A 135 10.66 10.92 5.15
CA ARG A 135 9.24 11.17 4.89
C ARG A 135 9.12 12.14 3.71
N VAL A 136 8.52 11.70 2.63
CA VAL A 136 8.36 12.48 1.38
C VAL A 136 6.91 12.85 1.12
N ARG A 137 5.94 12.13 1.72
CA ARG A 137 4.51 12.34 1.48
C ARG A 137 3.70 11.98 2.71
N VAL A 138 2.61 12.71 2.93
CA VAL A 138 1.59 12.39 3.94
C VAL A 138 0.23 12.47 3.29
N LEU A 139 -0.56 11.40 3.40
CA LEU A 139 -1.96 11.37 3.00
C LEU A 139 -2.83 11.37 4.26
N TYR A 140 -3.80 12.28 4.30
CA TYR A 140 -4.71 12.39 5.44
C TYR A 140 -6.03 11.68 5.16
N GLN A 141 -6.45 10.80 6.08
CA GLN A 141 -7.80 10.29 6.12
C GLN A 141 -8.62 11.11 7.12
N MET A 142 -9.71 11.70 6.65
CA MET A 142 -10.60 12.51 7.48
C MET A 142 -11.93 11.78 7.69
N ARG A 143 -12.43 11.80 8.91
CA ARG A 143 -13.74 11.26 9.27
C ARG A 143 -14.56 12.31 9.99
N ARG A 144 -15.86 12.35 9.72
CA ARG A 144 -16.83 13.12 10.52
C ARG A 144 -18.07 12.29 10.81
N SER A 145 -18.72 12.59 11.91
CA SER A 145 -20.04 12.04 12.20
C SER A 145 -21.09 12.66 11.27
N LEU A 146 -21.93 11.82 10.69
CA LEU A 146 -23.09 12.27 9.92
C LEU A 146 -24.32 12.59 10.77
N PHE A 147 -24.24 12.38 12.09
CA PHE A 147 -25.26 12.86 13.05
C PHE A 147 -25.25 14.39 13.19
N ALA A 148 -24.10 15.03 12.96
CA ALA A 148 -24.04 16.48 12.88
C ALA A 148 -24.56 16.93 11.49
N PRO A 149 -25.47 17.91 11.44
CA PRO A 149 -26.01 18.40 10.16
C PRO A 149 -24.89 18.91 9.25
N ILE A 150 -25.08 18.70 7.96
CA ILE A 150 -24.23 19.26 6.90
C ILE A 150 -25.11 20.26 6.14
N ASP A 151 -24.65 21.49 6.03
CA ASP A 151 -25.36 22.49 5.27
C ASP A 151 -25.47 22.03 3.80
N PRO A 152 -26.64 22.24 3.15
CA PRO A 152 -26.79 21.93 1.74
C PRO A 152 -25.73 22.66 0.91
N PRO A 153 -25.11 22.00 -0.10
CA PRO A 153 -24.14 22.65 -0.95
C PRO A 153 -24.81 23.73 -1.80
N VAL A 154 -24.23 24.93 -1.82
CA VAL A 154 -24.63 26.02 -2.72
C VAL A 154 -23.79 25.89 -3.99
N LEU A 155 -24.43 25.49 -5.09
CA LEU A 155 -23.74 25.39 -6.37
C LEU A 155 -23.70 26.75 -7.07
N PRO A 156 -22.63 27.08 -7.80
CA PRO A 156 -22.60 28.27 -8.65
C PRO A 156 -23.70 28.24 -9.71
N SER A 157 -24.12 29.41 -10.17
CA SER A 157 -25.13 29.52 -11.26
C SER A 157 -24.66 28.76 -12.50
N GLY A 158 -25.55 27.98 -13.09
CA GLY A 158 -25.27 27.17 -14.28
C GLY A 158 -24.57 25.85 -14.03
N VAL A 159 -24.24 25.53 -12.75
CA VAL A 159 -23.67 24.22 -12.37
C VAL A 159 -24.77 23.29 -11.89
N ALA A 160 -24.84 22.10 -12.49
CA ALA A 160 -25.76 21.05 -12.07
C ALA A 160 -24.96 19.81 -11.63
N LEU A 161 -25.39 19.17 -10.54
CA LEU A 161 -24.85 17.91 -10.05
C LEU A 161 -25.77 16.78 -10.47
N ARG A 162 -25.20 15.76 -11.11
CA ARG A 162 -25.91 14.52 -11.44
C ARG A 162 -25.02 13.30 -11.19
N ALA A 163 -25.61 12.14 -11.13
CA ALA A 163 -24.88 10.90 -11.07
C ALA A 163 -24.11 10.62 -12.37
N PHE A 164 -22.95 9.97 -12.23
CA PHE A 164 -22.18 9.43 -13.34
C PHE A 164 -22.95 8.27 -14.00
N VAL A 165 -22.98 8.24 -15.33
CA VAL A 165 -23.62 7.16 -16.10
C VAL A 165 -22.55 6.38 -16.85
N PRO A 166 -22.23 5.13 -16.41
CA PRO A 166 -21.26 4.28 -17.09
C PRO A 166 -21.63 4.07 -18.57
N GLY A 167 -20.65 4.07 -19.44
CA GLY A 167 -20.82 3.93 -20.89
C GLY A 167 -21.19 5.25 -21.60
N GLN A 168 -21.70 6.26 -20.88
CA GLN A 168 -22.05 7.56 -21.45
C GLN A 168 -21.02 8.64 -21.06
N ASP A 169 -20.51 8.59 -19.84
CA ASP A 169 -19.66 9.65 -19.28
C ASP A 169 -18.17 9.29 -19.26
N ASP A 170 -17.81 8.05 -19.59
CA ASP A 170 -16.47 7.50 -19.42
C ASP A 170 -15.40 8.33 -20.16
N GLU A 171 -15.61 8.59 -21.46
CA GLU A 171 -14.65 9.34 -22.27
C GLU A 171 -14.45 10.78 -21.75
N ARG A 172 -15.55 11.43 -21.36
CA ARG A 172 -15.49 12.81 -20.83
C ARG A 172 -14.80 12.84 -19.49
N TRP A 173 -15.05 11.85 -18.63
CA TRP A 173 -14.42 11.72 -17.32
C TRP A 173 -12.91 11.49 -17.47
N VAL A 174 -12.51 10.54 -18.34
CA VAL A 174 -11.10 10.27 -18.65
C VAL A 174 -10.39 11.51 -19.16
N ALA A 175 -11.00 12.24 -20.10
CA ALA A 175 -10.43 13.46 -20.67
C ALA A 175 -10.27 14.58 -19.62
N VAL A 176 -11.24 14.75 -18.73
CA VAL A 176 -11.16 15.74 -17.63
C VAL A 176 -10.07 15.34 -16.63
N ASN A 177 -10.04 14.05 -16.23
CA ASN A 177 -9.05 13.54 -15.31
C ASN A 177 -7.63 13.68 -15.90
N ALA A 178 -7.41 13.29 -17.15
CA ALA A 178 -6.12 13.43 -17.82
C ALA A 178 -5.63 14.89 -17.85
N ARG A 179 -6.51 15.85 -18.10
CA ARG A 179 -6.14 17.28 -18.06
C ARG A 179 -5.87 17.78 -16.65
N ALA A 180 -6.68 17.39 -15.69
CA ALA A 180 -6.52 17.82 -14.29
C ALA A 180 -5.20 17.35 -13.68
N PHE A 181 -4.73 16.17 -14.08
CA PHE A 181 -3.52 15.56 -13.56
C PHE A 181 -2.35 15.56 -14.55
N ALA A 182 -2.40 16.30 -15.64
CA ALA A 182 -1.37 16.30 -16.69
C ALA A 182 0.07 16.56 -16.16
N GLY A 183 0.20 17.34 -15.08
CA GLY A 183 1.47 17.59 -14.41
C GLY A 183 1.73 16.75 -13.17
N HIS A 184 0.88 15.76 -12.88
CA HIS A 184 1.04 14.95 -11.68
C HIS A 184 1.97 13.77 -11.95
N PRO A 185 3.09 13.61 -11.21
CA PRO A 185 4.11 12.60 -11.52
C PRO A 185 3.60 11.15 -11.41
N GLU A 186 2.57 10.91 -10.60
CA GLU A 186 2.00 9.58 -10.36
C GLU A 186 0.76 9.27 -11.22
N GLN A 187 0.48 10.09 -12.23
CA GLN A 187 -0.66 9.81 -13.10
C GLN A 187 -0.34 8.63 -14.03
N GLY A 188 -1.01 7.50 -13.80
CA GLY A 188 -1.08 6.41 -14.76
C GLY A 188 -1.75 6.86 -16.06
N ARG A 189 -1.40 6.24 -17.19
CA ARG A 189 -2.10 6.46 -18.46
C ARG A 189 -3.43 5.70 -18.44
N TRP A 190 -4.48 6.39 -18.10
CA TRP A 190 -5.84 5.91 -18.34
C TRP A 190 -6.16 6.17 -19.82
N THR A 191 -6.35 5.11 -20.57
CA THR A 191 -6.77 5.15 -21.99
C THR A 191 -8.16 4.56 -22.13
#